data_5a4c159889bfac0c5eaee0a72f0a1e07
#
_entry.id   5a4c159889bfac0c5eaee0a72f0a1e07
#
_cell.length_a   1.000
_cell.length_b   1.000
_cell.length_c   1.000
_cell.angle_alpha   90.00
_cell.angle_beta   90.00
_cell.angle_gamma   90.00
#
_symmetry.space_group_name_H-M   'P 1'
#
loop_
_entity.id
_entity.type
_entity.pdbx_description
1 polymer ?
#
loop_
_entity_poly.entity_id
_entity_poly.type
_entity_poly.pdbx_seq_one_letter_code
_entity_poly.pdbx_strand_id
1 'polypeptide(L)'
;MKISAFHLMPHRELPNDFEKRYESVWVTPPWWELADATRVGQYYNWTLDELLFAARAGFDGVCTNEHHQNAYGFMPSPNLMGSVIAKATNGSNVAIVQMGATLPTSNPPIRVAEEYAMLDCISGGRLVAGLPLGSPMDVNLAYGITPMEHRERYREAFALTLKAWQAREIFAWNGRYYQLANVNLWPRPIQQPHPPVWVPGSGSISTFDFAVDNEVCYCFLSYSGAKAAKTMMQGYWDVVAKKGRETNPYRAGFLQLVVVAESDAAAEAKYARHVEYFYHKCLHWPIQYGSPPGNQDYRSLVAASKSNIRRAEDTKQLRYRDFVDKGYVIAGSAATVRDRIKDEVVKGLRVGNLMVLLQIGSMPHELTLENMDRFAREVLPSLRGEWDDEGWVNHWWPERLRGGTPAPAAAVAAGRP
;
A
#
# COMPACT_ATOMS: atom_id res chain seq x y z
N MET A 1 16.71 -4.28 6.14
CA MET A 1 15.41 -3.65 5.86
C MET A 1 14.33 -4.69 5.53
N LYS A 2 13.04 -4.32 5.46
CA LYS A 2 11.94 -5.21 5.05
C LYS A 2 11.39 -4.82 3.68
N ILE A 3 11.22 -5.81 2.79
CA ILE A 3 10.80 -5.59 1.40
C ILE A 3 9.58 -6.44 1.11
N SER A 4 8.49 -5.77 0.73
CA SER A 4 7.19 -6.41 0.48
C SER A 4 6.75 -6.20 -0.97
N ALA A 5 6.17 -7.23 -1.58
CA ALA A 5 5.52 -7.11 -2.88
C ALA A 5 4.12 -6.51 -2.70
N PHE A 6 3.90 -5.34 -3.27
CA PHE A 6 2.61 -4.66 -3.26
C PHE A 6 1.87 -4.91 -4.58
N HIS A 7 0.57 -5.18 -4.50
CA HIS A 7 -0.26 -5.36 -5.69
C HIS A 7 -1.46 -4.42 -5.67
N LEU A 8 -1.61 -3.61 -6.73
CA LEU A 8 -2.72 -2.68 -6.86
C LEU A 8 -3.98 -3.33 -7.45
N MET A 9 -3.80 -4.31 -8.32
CA MET A 9 -4.85 -4.97 -9.09
C MET A 9 -5.62 -4.02 -10.03
N PRO A 10 -4.92 -3.27 -10.91
CA PRO A 10 -5.59 -2.37 -11.85
C PRO A 10 -6.32 -3.13 -12.94
N HIS A 11 -7.28 -2.47 -13.60
CA HIS A 11 -7.86 -2.96 -14.84
C HIS A 11 -6.77 -3.02 -15.92
N ARG A 12 -6.49 -4.22 -16.45
CA ARG A 12 -5.36 -4.44 -17.36
C ARG A 12 -5.68 -4.12 -18.83
N GLU A 13 -6.96 -3.91 -19.16
CA GLU A 13 -7.48 -3.88 -20.56
C GLU A 13 -8.46 -2.71 -20.81
N LEU A 14 -8.21 -1.53 -20.21
CA LEU A 14 -8.99 -0.33 -20.53
C LEU A 14 -8.82 0.05 -22.01
N PRO A 15 -9.87 0.53 -22.69
CA PRO A 15 -9.83 0.93 -24.10
C PRO A 15 -8.71 1.94 -24.40
N ASN A 16 -8.21 1.93 -25.64
CA ASN A 16 -7.13 2.85 -26.03
C ASN A 16 -7.54 4.33 -25.96
N ASP A 17 -8.80 4.61 -26.13
CA ASP A 17 -9.40 5.94 -26.08
C ASP A 17 -10.11 6.24 -24.74
N PHE A 18 -9.77 5.49 -23.69
CA PHE A 18 -10.40 5.60 -22.36
C PHE A 18 -10.46 7.03 -21.84
N GLU A 19 -9.35 7.74 -21.90
CA GLU A 19 -9.22 9.11 -21.38
C GLU A 19 -10.02 10.15 -22.16
N LYS A 20 -10.45 9.80 -23.38
CA LYS A 20 -11.31 10.64 -24.23
C LYS A 20 -12.78 10.34 -24.01
N ARG A 21 -13.12 9.08 -23.66
CA ARG A 21 -14.50 8.62 -23.50
C ARG A 21 -15.02 8.83 -22.09
N TYR A 22 -14.16 8.72 -21.08
CA TYR A 22 -14.56 8.74 -19.69
C TYR A 22 -13.78 9.82 -18.91
N GLU A 23 -14.49 10.53 -18.04
CA GLU A 23 -13.93 11.62 -17.23
C GLU A 23 -12.97 11.10 -16.17
N SER A 24 -13.21 9.90 -15.65
CA SER A 24 -12.48 9.32 -14.51
C SER A 24 -12.35 7.81 -14.64
N VAL A 25 -11.35 7.24 -13.99
CA VAL A 25 -11.21 5.81 -13.74
C VAL A 25 -11.98 5.38 -12.47
N TRP A 26 -12.54 6.33 -11.73
CA TRP A 26 -13.19 6.11 -10.43
C TRP A 26 -14.65 6.53 -10.46
N VAL A 27 -15.51 5.72 -9.85
CA VAL A 27 -16.94 5.93 -9.59
C VAL A 27 -17.80 6.06 -10.84
N THR A 28 -17.40 6.86 -11.84
CA THR A 28 -18.22 7.21 -13.01
C THR A 28 -18.12 6.25 -14.21
N PRO A 29 -17.04 5.45 -14.39
CA PRO A 29 -16.95 4.57 -15.54
C PRO A 29 -18.05 3.48 -15.50
N PRO A 30 -18.73 3.22 -16.62
CA PRO A 30 -19.78 2.20 -16.69
C PRO A 30 -19.16 0.80 -16.65
N TRP A 31 -19.32 0.09 -15.52
CA TRP A 31 -18.76 -1.26 -15.36
C TRP A 31 -19.26 -2.24 -16.42
N TRP A 32 -20.50 -2.11 -16.88
CA TRP A 32 -21.11 -2.98 -17.91
C TRP A 32 -20.49 -2.84 -19.30
N GLU A 33 -19.74 -1.78 -19.56
CA GLU A 33 -18.95 -1.60 -20.79
C GLU A 33 -17.50 -2.01 -20.64
N LEU A 34 -16.98 -1.99 -19.43
CA LEU A 34 -15.53 -2.06 -19.17
C LEU A 34 -15.12 -3.34 -18.45
N ALA A 35 -16.01 -3.96 -17.67
CA ALA A 35 -15.64 -5.08 -16.81
C ALA A 35 -16.51 -6.33 -17.13
N ASP A 36 -15.88 -7.36 -17.64
CA ASP A 36 -16.44 -8.71 -17.71
C ASP A 36 -16.15 -9.46 -16.41
N ALA A 37 -17.18 -10.02 -15.77
CA ALA A 37 -17.04 -10.69 -14.48
C ALA A 37 -16.12 -11.92 -14.53
N THR A 38 -16.13 -12.67 -15.64
CA THR A 38 -15.25 -13.83 -15.84
C THR A 38 -13.80 -13.38 -15.95
N ARG A 39 -13.57 -12.31 -16.69
CA ARG A 39 -12.25 -11.73 -16.86
C ARG A 39 -11.71 -11.14 -15.55
N VAL A 40 -12.55 -10.44 -14.79
CA VAL A 40 -12.19 -9.94 -13.46
C VAL A 40 -11.89 -11.08 -12.49
N GLY A 41 -12.67 -12.18 -12.56
CA GLY A 41 -12.38 -13.41 -11.80
C GLY A 41 -10.99 -13.98 -12.12
N GLN A 42 -10.56 -13.90 -13.38
CA GLN A 42 -9.20 -14.28 -13.77
C GLN A 42 -8.14 -13.33 -13.18
N TYR A 43 -8.41 -12.02 -13.11
CA TYR A 43 -7.50 -11.06 -12.45
C TYR A 43 -7.32 -11.36 -10.96
N TYR A 44 -8.37 -11.79 -10.24
CA TYR A 44 -8.24 -12.20 -8.83
C TYR A 44 -7.30 -13.41 -8.70
N ASN A 45 -7.46 -14.42 -9.53
CA ASN A 45 -6.61 -15.61 -9.50
C ASN A 45 -5.15 -15.25 -9.84
N TRP A 46 -4.91 -14.48 -10.90
CA TRP A 46 -3.57 -14.02 -11.23
C TRP A 46 -2.93 -13.20 -10.11
N THR A 47 -3.70 -12.30 -9.48
CA THR A 47 -3.18 -11.51 -8.35
C THR A 47 -2.79 -12.38 -7.16
N LEU A 48 -3.61 -13.39 -6.85
CA LEU A 48 -3.27 -14.37 -5.81
C LEU A 48 -2.00 -15.15 -6.17
N ASP A 49 -1.89 -15.64 -7.40
CA ASP A 49 -0.71 -16.40 -7.87
C ASP A 49 0.56 -15.53 -7.85
N GLU A 50 0.47 -14.25 -8.26
CA GLU A 50 1.56 -13.28 -8.24
C GLU A 50 2.03 -13.00 -6.81
N LEU A 51 1.11 -12.79 -5.85
CA LEU A 51 1.45 -12.58 -4.45
C LEU A 51 1.98 -13.84 -3.77
N LEU A 52 1.45 -15.00 -4.10
CA LEU A 52 1.96 -16.30 -3.62
C LEU A 52 3.33 -16.62 -4.23
N PHE A 53 3.57 -16.22 -5.48
CA PHE A 53 4.90 -16.29 -6.08
C PHE A 53 5.89 -15.42 -5.31
N ALA A 54 5.55 -14.16 -5.04
CA ALA A 54 6.41 -13.26 -4.26
C ALA A 54 6.73 -13.84 -2.87
N ALA A 55 5.74 -14.45 -2.20
CA ALA A 55 5.94 -15.12 -0.92
C ALA A 55 6.97 -16.26 -1.02
N ARG A 56 6.93 -17.07 -2.08
CA ARG A 56 7.89 -18.15 -2.34
C ARG A 56 9.26 -17.63 -2.79
N ALA A 57 9.29 -16.55 -3.53
CA ALA A 57 10.51 -15.92 -4.04
C ALA A 57 11.33 -15.19 -2.97
N GLY A 58 10.82 -15.13 -1.73
CA GLY A 58 11.57 -14.65 -0.58
C GLY A 58 11.33 -13.21 -0.20
N PHE A 59 10.26 -12.56 -0.65
CA PHE A 59 9.86 -11.26 -0.10
C PHE A 59 9.52 -11.38 1.39
N ASP A 60 9.79 -10.32 2.17
CA ASP A 60 9.50 -10.31 3.60
C ASP A 60 7.99 -10.22 3.87
N GLY A 61 7.22 -9.63 2.95
CA GLY A 61 5.77 -9.51 3.03
C GLY A 61 5.10 -9.43 1.67
N VAL A 62 3.79 -9.64 1.67
CA VAL A 62 2.90 -9.42 0.53
C VAL A 62 1.80 -8.47 0.92
N CYS A 63 1.55 -7.47 0.07
CA CYS A 63 0.65 -6.35 0.37
C CYS A 63 -0.60 -6.39 -0.49
N THR A 64 -1.76 -6.26 0.16
CA THR A 64 -3.05 -6.00 -0.47
C THR A 64 -3.50 -4.56 -0.16
N ASN A 65 -4.47 -4.04 -0.88
CA ASN A 65 -5.02 -2.68 -0.69
C ASN A 65 -6.55 -2.69 -0.83
N GLU A 66 -7.19 -1.55 -0.56
CA GLU A 66 -8.65 -1.40 -0.68
C GLU A 66 -9.01 -0.22 -1.56
N HIS A 67 -9.80 -0.48 -2.60
CA HIS A 67 -10.39 0.54 -3.44
C HIS A 67 -11.77 0.11 -3.94
N HIS A 68 -12.67 1.08 -4.08
CA HIS A 68 -14.09 0.83 -4.34
C HIS A 68 -14.57 1.50 -5.62
N GLN A 69 -15.51 0.85 -6.33
CA GLN A 69 -16.24 1.39 -7.49
C GLN A 69 -15.31 2.03 -8.54
N ASN A 70 -14.30 1.29 -9.00
CA ASN A 70 -13.27 1.86 -9.88
C ASN A 70 -12.62 0.81 -10.77
N ALA A 71 -11.92 1.28 -11.81
CA ALA A 71 -11.02 0.47 -12.63
C ALA A 71 -9.52 0.69 -12.29
N TYR A 72 -9.25 1.49 -11.26
CA TYR A 72 -7.91 1.74 -10.72
C TYR A 72 -7.38 0.54 -9.93
N GLY A 73 -8.24 -0.12 -9.13
CA GLY A 73 -7.87 -1.27 -8.33
C GLY A 73 -9.09 -2.12 -7.94
N PHE A 74 -9.19 -3.34 -8.48
CA PHE A 74 -10.31 -4.26 -8.26
C PHE A 74 -10.22 -5.01 -6.92
N MET A 75 -9.86 -4.33 -5.84
CA MET A 75 -9.71 -4.98 -4.53
C MET A 75 -10.58 -4.29 -3.46
N PRO A 76 -11.92 -4.49 -3.50
CA PRO A 76 -12.83 -3.88 -2.53
C PRO A 76 -12.76 -4.51 -1.14
N SER A 77 -12.16 -5.70 -1.00
CA SER A 77 -11.94 -6.37 0.29
C SER A 77 -10.55 -7.00 0.34
N PRO A 78 -9.55 -6.27 0.84
CA PRO A 78 -8.20 -6.81 1.03
C PRO A 78 -8.20 -8.00 2.00
N ASN A 79 -9.15 -8.05 2.95
CA ASN A 79 -9.23 -9.11 3.95
C ASN A 79 -9.60 -10.47 3.34
N LEU A 80 -10.43 -10.50 2.28
CA LEU A 80 -10.70 -11.73 1.54
C LEU A 80 -9.43 -12.25 0.86
N MET A 81 -8.70 -11.38 0.17
CA MET A 81 -7.44 -11.74 -0.48
C MET A 81 -6.39 -12.15 0.57
N GLY A 82 -6.26 -11.38 1.63
CA GLY A 82 -5.33 -11.65 2.73
C GLY A 82 -5.59 -12.99 3.42
N SER A 83 -6.85 -13.39 3.57
CA SER A 83 -7.22 -14.67 4.18
C SER A 83 -6.79 -15.86 3.33
N VAL A 84 -6.98 -15.79 2.01
CA VAL A 84 -6.49 -16.82 1.07
C VAL A 84 -4.97 -16.91 1.12
N ILE A 85 -4.27 -15.77 1.07
CA ILE A 85 -2.81 -15.70 1.12
C ILE A 85 -2.30 -16.23 2.45
N ALA A 86 -2.89 -15.82 3.58
CA ALA A 86 -2.49 -16.26 4.92
C ALA A 86 -2.58 -17.78 5.07
N LYS A 87 -3.65 -18.39 4.56
CA LYS A 87 -3.82 -19.86 4.56
C LYS A 87 -2.82 -20.53 3.63
N ALA A 88 -2.66 -20.04 2.40
CA ALA A 88 -1.76 -20.63 1.40
C ALA A 88 -0.27 -20.51 1.78
N THR A 89 0.09 -19.52 2.60
CA THR A 89 1.45 -19.32 3.11
C THR A 89 1.63 -19.79 4.55
N ASN A 90 0.75 -20.64 5.06
CA ASN A 90 0.88 -21.16 6.43
C ASN A 90 2.22 -21.87 6.61
N GLY A 91 2.86 -21.65 7.76
CA GLY A 91 4.19 -22.19 8.06
C GLY A 91 5.35 -21.38 7.46
N SER A 92 5.11 -20.36 6.64
CA SER A 92 6.16 -19.47 6.13
C SER A 92 6.44 -18.29 7.07
N ASN A 93 7.53 -17.57 6.78
CA ASN A 93 7.92 -16.35 7.49
C ASN A 93 7.54 -15.08 6.70
N VAL A 94 6.53 -15.13 5.84
CA VAL A 94 6.05 -13.99 5.07
C VAL A 94 4.97 -13.24 5.84
N ALA A 95 5.13 -11.92 6.00
CA ALA A 95 4.11 -11.07 6.60
C ALA A 95 2.93 -10.87 5.64
N ILE A 96 1.73 -10.82 6.19
CA ILE A 96 0.50 -10.44 5.49
C ILE A 96 0.27 -8.95 5.78
N VAL A 97 0.64 -8.12 4.81
CA VAL A 97 0.59 -6.66 4.97
C VAL A 97 -0.71 -6.14 4.34
N GLN A 98 -1.71 -5.91 5.18
CA GLN A 98 -2.95 -5.29 4.73
C GLN A 98 -2.76 -3.77 4.67
N MET A 99 -2.67 -3.18 3.46
CA MET A 99 -2.46 -1.74 3.31
C MET A 99 -3.75 -0.97 3.14
N GLY A 100 -4.86 -1.62 3.54
CA GLY A 100 -6.04 -1.01 3.66
C GLY A 100 -7.23 -1.66 4.23
N ALA A 101 -7.68 -1.54 5.41
CA ALA A 101 -9.10 -1.46 5.71
C ALA A 101 -9.41 0.00 6.00
N THR A 102 -10.12 0.65 5.09
CA THR A 102 -10.45 2.07 5.16
C THR A 102 -11.45 2.32 6.29
N LEU A 103 -10.95 2.71 7.46
CA LEU A 103 -11.76 2.81 8.68
C LEU A 103 -13.01 3.67 8.54
N PRO A 104 -12.98 4.86 7.90
CA PRO A 104 -14.17 5.71 7.79
C PRO A 104 -15.33 5.06 7.04
N THR A 105 -15.06 4.11 6.11
CA THR A 105 -16.13 3.43 5.34
C THR A 105 -16.81 2.31 6.13
N SER A 106 -16.22 1.88 7.24
CA SER A 106 -16.76 0.82 8.10
C SER A 106 -17.66 1.39 9.20
N ASN A 107 -18.90 0.91 9.27
CA ASN A 107 -19.84 1.32 10.31
C ASN A 107 -20.58 0.09 10.87
N PRO A 108 -20.26 -0.35 12.08
CA PRO A 108 -19.22 0.18 12.99
C PRO A 108 -17.81 -0.32 12.61
N PRO A 109 -16.74 0.41 12.97
CA PRO A 109 -15.35 0.03 12.69
C PRO A 109 -14.87 -1.21 13.48
N ILE A 110 -15.64 -1.68 14.45
CA ILE A 110 -15.41 -2.94 15.16
C ILE A 110 -15.32 -4.11 14.20
N ARG A 111 -16.06 -4.10 13.08
CA ARG A 111 -15.95 -5.13 12.06
C ARG A 111 -14.52 -5.26 11.51
N VAL A 112 -13.83 -4.15 11.29
CA VAL A 112 -12.42 -4.17 10.86
C VAL A 112 -11.53 -4.77 11.96
N ALA A 113 -11.80 -4.42 13.22
CA ALA A 113 -11.07 -4.99 14.36
C ALA A 113 -11.22 -6.51 14.45
N GLU A 114 -12.44 -7.04 14.22
CA GLU A 114 -12.74 -8.47 14.19
C GLU A 114 -12.05 -9.18 13.02
N GLU A 115 -12.21 -8.65 11.80
CA GLU A 115 -11.64 -9.23 10.59
C GLU A 115 -10.10 -9.29 10.66
N TYR A 116 -9.46 -8.23 11.17
CA TYR A 116 -8.02 -8.22 11.37
C TYR A 116 -7.57 -9.18 12.47
N ALA A 117 -8.33 -9.30 13.55
CA ALA A 117 -8.05 -10.30 14.58
C ALA A 117 -8.18 -11.72 14.04
N MET A 118 -9.20 -12.01 13.20
CA MET A 118 -9.34 -13.29 12.50
C MET A 118 -8.14 -13.54 11.59
N LEU A 119 -7.74 -12.56 10.80
CA LEU A 119 -6.62 -12.67 9.87
C LEU A 119 -5.30 -12.89 10.62
N ASP A 120 -5.11 -12.23 11.75
CA ASP A 120 -3.94 -12.45 12.61
C ASP A 120 -3.92 -13.88 13.17
N CYS A 121 -5.07 -14.41 13.59
CA CYS A 121 -5.22 -15.81 14.00
C CYS A 121 -4.93 -16.79 12.85
N ILE A 122 -5.51 -16.59 11.67
CA ILE A 122 -5.31 -17.45 10.50
C ILE A 122 -3.84 -17.44 10.07
N SER A 123 -3.21 -16.28 10.09
CA SER A 123 -1.79 -16.14 9.72
C SER A 123 -0.82 -16.58 10.79
N GLY A 124 -1.30 -16.87 12.02
CA GLY A 124 -0.43 -17.23 13.14
C GLY A 124 0.46 -16.08 13.60
N GLY A 125 -0.09 -14.85 13.68
CA GLY A 125 0.62 -13.68 14.15
C GLY A 125 1.58 -13.08 13.13
N ARG A 126 1.22 -13.09 11.84
CA ARG A 126 2.01 -12.52 10.74
C ARG A 126 1.37 -11.28 10.12
N LEU A 127 0.26 -10.80 10.68
CA LEU A 127 -0.45 -9.63 10.18
C LEU A 127 0.33 -8.34 10.47
N VAL A 128 0.39 -7.47 9.47
CA VAL A 128 0.63 -6.02 9.60
C VAL A 128 -0.68 -5.33 9.25
N ALA A 129 -1.21 -4.58 10.21
CA ALA A 129 -2.53 -3.93 10.10
C ALA A 129 -2.40 -2.52 9.52
N GLY A 130 -2.63 -2.37 8.23
CA GLY A 130 -2.75 -1.05 7.60
C GLY A 130 -4.11 -0.44 7.86
N LEU A 131 -4.14 0.74 8.42
CA LEU A 131 -5.35 1.50 8.75
C LEU A 131 -5.32 2.86 8.04
N PRO A 132 -5.62 2.92 6.72
CA PRO A 132 -5.61 4.15 5.95
C PRO A 132 -6.76 5.09 6.35
N LEU A 133 -6.50 6.39 6.19
CA LEU A 133 -7.56 7.38 6.15
C LEU A 133 -8.53 7.10 4.98
N GLY A 134 -8.01 6.56 3.89
CA GLY A 134 -8.71 6.31 2.64
C GLY A 134 -8.60 7.46 1.65
N SER A 135 -8.77 7.14 0.36
CA SER A 135 -8.83 8.18 -0.67
C SER A 135 -10.17 8.91 -0.63
N PRO A 136 -10.20 10.20 -0.97
CA PRO A 136 -11.48 10.91 -1.09
C PRO A 136 -12.42 10.26 -2.10
N MET A 137 -11.90 9.64 -3.14
CA MET A 137 -12.69 8.95 -4.16
C MET A 137 -13.43 7.75 -3.58
N ASP A 138 -12.77 6.97 -2.71
CA ASP A 138 -13.42 5.85 -2.02
C ASP A 138 -14.36 6.34 -0.91
N VAL A 139 -13.87 7.22 -0.04
CA VAL A 139 -14.58 7.59 1.19
C VAL A 139 -15.72 8.58 0.93
N ASN A 140 -15.44 9.63 0.15
CA ASN A 140 -16.41 10.70 -0.06
C ASN A 140 -17.33 10.42 -1.25
N LEU A 141 -16.79 9.98 -2.39
CA LEU A 141 -17.59 9.77 -3.60
C LEU A 141 -18.28 8.42 -3.61
N ALA A 142 -17.57 7.31 -3.32
CA ALA A 142 -18.15 5.98 -3.37
C ALA A 142 -19.03 5.66 -2.15
N TYR A 143 -18.62 6.09 -0.95
CA TYR A 143 -19.34 5.80 0.31
C TYR A 143 -20.11 6.97 0.90
N GLY A 144 -20.06 8.15 0.28
CA GLY A 144 -20.90 9.29 0.64
C GLY A 144 -20.57 9.96 1.98
N ILE A 145 -19.38 9.71 2.54
CA ILE A 145 -18.97 10.37 3.78
C ILE A 145 -18.58 11.83 3.48
N THR A 146 -19.12 12.74 4.29
CA THR A 146 -18.86 14.18 4.14
C THR A 146 -17.36 14.47 4.28
N PRO A 147 -16.72 15.20 3.32
CA PRO A 147 -15.29 15.49 3.36
C PRO A 147 -14.83 16.16 4.66
N MET A 148 -15.64 17.02 5.25
CA MET A 148 -15.34 17.73 6.50
C MET A 148 -15.28 16.78 7.71
N GLU A 149 -16.02 15.67 7.69
CA GLU A 149 -16.05 14.69 8.78
C GLU A 149 -15.02 13.58 8.63
N HIS A 150 -14.47 13.39 7.43
CA HIS A 150 -13.64 12.27 7.06
C HIS A 150 -12.51 12.01 8.08
N ARG A 151 -11.75 13.04 8.44
CA ARG A 151 -10.60 12.92 9.36
C ARG A 151 -11.02 12.68 10.79
N GLU A 152 -12.11 13.29 11.24
CA GLU A 152 -12.61 13.09 12.61
C GLU A 152 -13.20 11.69 12.78
N ARG A 153 -13.97 11.21 11.81
CA ARG A 153 -14.47 9.82 11.78
C ARG A 153 -13.31 8.82 11.81
N TYR A 154 -12.27 9.07 11.00
CA TYR A 154 -11.09 8.23 11.01
C TYR A 154 -10.41 8.16 12.37
N ARG A 155 -10.18 9.30 13.01
CA ARG A 155 -9.53 9.35 14.35
C ARG A 155 -10.34 8.59 15.40
N GLU A 156 -11.65 8.75 15.38
CA GLU A 156 -12.53 8.04 16.30
C GLU A 156 -12.54 6.53 16.02
N ALA A 157 -12.68 6.13 14.75
CA ALA A 157 -12.64 4.74 14.36
C ALA A 157 -11.29 4.07 14.70
N PHE A 158 -10.20 4.77 14.51
CA PHE A 158 -8.86 4.31 14.86
C PHE A 158 -8.73 4.07 16.38
N ALA A 159 -9.12 5.04 17.18
CA ALA A 159 -9.09 4.92 18.66
C ALA A 159 -9.97 3.77 19.16
N LEU A 160 -11.16 3.61 18.60
CA LEU A 160 -12.08 2.50 18.93
C LEU A 160 -11.48 1.15 18.54
N THR A 161 -10.88 1.03 17.35
CA THR A 161 -10.24 -0.20 16.87
C THR A 161 -9.09 -0.61 17.78
N LEU A 162 -8.19 0.31 18.13
CA LEU A 162 -7.07 0.01 19.03
C LEU A 162 -7.56 -0.37 20.44
N LYS A 163 -8.55 0.36 20.97
CA LYS A 163 -9.12 0.02 22.26
C LYS A 163 -9.76 -1.36 22.26
N ALA A 164 -10.48 -1.73 21.19
CA ALA A 164 -11.11 -3.04 21.06
C ALA A 164 -10.07 -4.18 21.08
N TRP A 165 -8.92 -4.02 20.43
CA TRP A 165 -7.83 -5.01 20.46
C TRP A 165 -7.18 -5.15 21.84
N GLN A 166 -7.08 -4.06 22.60
CA GLN A 166 -6.34 -4.01 23.87
C GLN A 166 -7.23 -4.28 25.10
N ALA A 167 -8.54 -3.99 25.02
CA ALA A 167 -9.45 -4.08 26.16
C ALA A 167 -9.50 -5.51 26.75
N ARG A 168 -9.46 -5.62 28.07
CA ARG A 168 -9.59 -6.88 28.82
C ARG A 168 -10.94 -7.05 29.51
N GLU A 169 -11.86 -6.12 29.21
CA GLU A 169 -13.23 -6.09 29.73
C GLU A 169 -14.19 -5.63 28.64
N ILE A 170 -15.45 -5.93 28.79
CA ILE A 170 -16.51 -5.40 27.94
C ILE A 170 -16.64 -3.91 28.25
N PHE A 171 -16.70 -3.06 27.24
CA PHE A 171 -16.84 -1.62 27.43
C PHE A 171 -17.90 -1.03 26.50
N ALA A 172 -18.44 0.11 26.89
CA ALA A 172 -19.25 0.95 26.02
C ALA A 172 -18.37 1.98 25.29
N TRP A 173 -18.74 2.30 24.06
CA TRP A 173 -18.16 3.42 23.32
C TRP A 173 -19.24 4.45 23.04
N ASN A 174 -19.04 5.67 23.50
CA ASN A 174 -19.96 6.78 23.31
C ASN A 174 -19.24 7.95 22.67
N GLY A 175 -18.93 7.80 21.38
CA GLY A 175 -18.26 8.81 20.58
C GLY A 175 -19.24 9.70 19.82
N ARG A 176 -18.70 10.59 19.02
CA ARG A 176 -19.49 11.48 18.15
C ARG A 176 -20.10 10.73 16.96
N TYR A 177 -19.34 9.82 16.36
CA TYR A 177 -19.71 9.12 15.14
C TYR A 177 -20.12 7.67 15.37
N TYR A 178 -19.63 7.07 16.44
CA TYR A 178 -19.90 5.67 16.78
C TYR A 178 -20.38 5.56 18.22
N GLN A 179 -21.52 4.89 18.42
CA GLN A 179 -22.12 4.66 19.73
C GLN A 179 -22.46 3.17 19.85
N LEU A 180 -21.76 2.49 20.75
CA LEU A 180 -21.88 1.06 20.96
C LEU A 180 -22.08 0.79 22.45
N ALA A 181 -23.21 0.21 22.81
CA ALA A 181 -23.51 -0.14 24.20
C ALA A 181 -22.52 -1.18 24.76
N ASN A 182 -22.07 -2.10 23.90
CA ASN A 182 -21.16 -3.15 24.29
C ASN A 182 -20.13 -3.39 23.18
N VAL A 183 -18.86 -3.37 23.53
CA VAL A 183 -17.76 -3.82 22.68
C VAL A 183 -17.08 -4.99 23.37
N ASN A 184 -17.16 -6.16 22.75
CA ASN A 184 -16.59 -7.41 23.25
C ASN A 184 -16.00 -8.17 22.05
N LEU A 185 -14.72 -7.93 21.78
CA LEU A 185 -14.09 -8.40 20.56
C LEU A 185 -13.82 -9.91 20.57
N TRP A 186 -14.33 -10.63 19.57
CA TRP A 186 -14.11 -12.05 19.29
C TRP A 186 -13.82 -12.25 17.79
N PRO A 187 -12.66 -12.86 17.41
CA PRO A 187 -11.56 -13.27 18.29
C PRO A 187 -10.69 -12.08 18.74
N ARG A 188 -9.69 -12.41 19.55
CA ARG A 188 -8.60 -11.47 19.89
C ARG A 188 -7.42 -11.74 18.95
N PRO A 189 -6.62 -10.73 18.57
CA PRO A 189 -5.41 -10.97 17.82
C PRO A 189 -4.38 -11.77 18.64
N ILE A 190 -3.58 -12.60 17.97
CA ILE A 190 -2.46 -13.34 18.58
C ILE A 190 -1.39 -12.34 19.02
N GLN A 191 -1.07 -11.36 18.18
CA GLN A 191 -0.06 -10.35 18.47
C GLN A 191 -0.54 -9.41 19.57
N GLN A 192 0.29 -9.18 20.59
CA GLN A 192 -0.04 -8.33 21.73
C GLN A 192 0.86 -7.09 21.79
N PRO A 193 0.36 -5.93 22.19
CA PRO A 193 -1.04 -5.62 22.55
C PRO A 193 -2.00 -5.61 21.35
N HIS A 194 -1.48 -5.57 20.14
CA HIS A 194 -2.17 -5.64 18.84
C HIS A 194 -1.16 -5.89 17.71
N PRO A 195 -1.59 -6.28 16.50
CA PRO A 195 -0.70 -6.34 15.34
C PRO A 195 0.00 -4.99 15.08
N PRO A 196 1.22 -4.97 14.51
CA PRO A 196 1.86 -3.73 14.10
C PRO A 196 0.92 -2.92 13.21
N VAL A 197 0.78 -1.62 13.50
CA VAL A 197 -0.11 -0.74 12.76
C VAL A 197 0.68 0.14 11.80
N TRP A 198 0.26 0.15 10.54
CA TRP A 198 0.76 1.03 9.51
C TRP A 198 -0.32 2.01 9.06
N VAL A 199 0.05 3.26 8.84
CA VAL A 199 -0.85 4.30 8.34
C VAL A 199 -0.38 4.77 6.98
N PRO A 200 -1.01 4.27 5.90
CA PRO A 200 -0.76 4.76 4.56
C PRO A 200 -1.23 6.22 4.40
N GLY A 201 -0.46 7.00 3.65
CA GLY A 201 -0.83 8.38 3.35
C GLY A 201 -0.01 8.97 2.20
N SER A 202 -0.49 10.06 1.64
CA SER A 202 0.10 10.75 0.48
C SER A 202 0.78 12.08 0.82
N GLY A 203 1.16 12.31 2.10
CA GLY A 203 1.95 13.47 2.47
C GLY A 203 1.19 14.64 3.13
N SER A 204 0.22 14.37 3.97
CA SER A 204 -0.45 15.40 4.78
C SER A 204 0.27 15.60 6.12
N ILE A 205 0.54 16.86 6.50
CA ILE A 205 1.18 17.19 7.78
C ILE A 205 0.39 16.64 8.97
N SER A 206 -0.93 16.72 8.93
CA SER A 206 -1.79 16.16 9.98
C SER A 206 -1.69 14.63 10.08
N THR A 207 -1.34 13.95 9.00
CA THR A 207 -1.06 12.50 9.02
C THR A 207 0.31 12.21 9.64
N PHE A 208 1.29 13.07 9.43
CA PHE A 208 2.61 12.94 10.08
C PHE A 208 2.49 13.08 11.59
N ASP A 209 1.83 14.17 12.06
CA ASP A 209 1.56 14.37 13.49
C ASP A 209 0.84 13.17 14.09
N PHE A 210 -0.21 12.69 13.42
CA PHE A 210 -1.00 11.53 13.86
C PHE A 210 -0.16 10.25 13.96
N ALA A 211 0.64 9.95 12.94
CA ALA A 211 1.46 8.74 12.93
C ALA A 211 2.51 8.74 14.05
N VAL A 212 3.14 9.89 14.31
CA VAL A 212 4.14 10.02 15.36
C VAL A 212 3.50 9.96 16.76
N ASP A 213 2.33 10.59 16.95
CA ASP A 213 1.62 10.60 18.25
C ASP A 213 1.10 9.22 18.63
N ASN A 214 0.70 8.41 17.66
CA ASN A 214 0.18 7.07 17.88
C ASN A 214 1.23 5.96 17.75
N GLU A 215 2.52 6.31 17.60
CA GLU A 215 3.64 5.35 17.48
C GLU A 215 3.44 4.31 16.36
N VAL A 216 2.84 4.70 15.24
CA VAL A 216 2.59 3.82 14.08
C VAL A 216 3.58 4.07 12.96
N CYS A 217 3.79 3.08 12.08
CA CYS A 217 4.60 3.25 10.89
C CYS A 217 3.85 4.12 9.88
N TYR A 218 4.46 5.22 9.45
CA TYR A 218 3.92 6.03 8.36
C TYR A 218 4.39 5.46 7.01
N CYS A 219 3.45 5.09 6.14
CA CYS A 219 3.77 4.60 4.81
C CYS A 219 3.41 5.62 3.75
N PHE A 220 4.40 6.20 3.10
CA PHE A 220 4.17 7.14 2.01
C PHE A 220 3.82 6.37 0.73
N LEU A 221 2.54 6.46 0.35
CA LEU A 221 2.02 5.90 -0.88
C LEU A 221 1.83 7.00 -1.90
N SER A 222 2.71 7.07 -2.86
CA SER A 222 2.64 8.03 -3.96
C SER A 222 3.22 7.42 -5.22
N TYR A 223 2.61 7.72 -6.34
CA TYR A 223 3.11 7.30 -7.66
C TYR A 223 4.03 8.32 -8.30
N SER A 224 4.40 9.38 -7.59
CA SER A 224 5.37 10.40 -8.07
C SER A 224 6.83 10.05 -7.78
N GLY A 225 7.09 8.90 -7.17
CA GLY A 225 8.42 8.35 -6.94
C GLY A 225 9.26 9.07 -5.88
N ALA A 226 10.44 8.52 -5.62
CA ALA A 226 11.30 8.95 -4.51
C ALA A 226 11.79 10.40 -4.64
N LYS A 227 12.11 10.86 -5.86
CA LYS A 227 12.62 12.23 -6.07
C LYS A 227 11.59 13.29 -5.66
N ALA A 228 10.32 13.10 -6.07
CA ALA A 228 9.24 14.00 -5.67
C ALA A 228 8.87 13.84 -4.19
N ALA A 229 9.00 12.63 -3.64
CA ALA A 229 8.70 12.32 -2.24
C ALA A 229 9.70 12.95 -1.25
N LYS A 230 10.91 13.31 -1.68
CA LYS A 230 12.01 13.74 -0.80
C LYS A 230 11.61 14.85 0.17
N THR A 231 10.99 15.91 -0.33
CA THR A 231 10.54 17.04 0.51
C THR A 231 9.47 16.63 1.51
N MET A 232 8.54 15.77 1.10
CA MET A 232 7.46 15.31 1.99
C MET A 232 8.00 14.39 3.08
N MET A 233 8.89 13.46 2.73
CA MET A 233 9.51 12.56 3.70
C MET A 233 10.45 13.31 4.65
N GLN A 234 11.15 14.35 4.17
CA GLN A 234 11.90 15.25 5.08
C GLN A 234 10.95 15.91 6.07
N GLY A 235 9.79 16.43 5.63
CA GLY A 235 8.79 17.00 6.52
C GLY A 235 8.27 16.00 7.58
N TYR A 236 8.13 14.72 7.23
CA TYR A 236 7.81 13.67 8.20
C TYR A 236 8.93 13.51 9.24
N TRP A 237 10.19 13.43 8.81
CA TRP A 237 11.33 13.29 9.72
C TRP A 237 11.52 14.52 10.61
N ASP A 238 11.22 15.71 10.11
CA ASP A 238 11.23 16.94 10.91
C ASP A 238 10.18 16.89 12.03
N VAL A 239 9.00 16.32 11.76
CA VAL A 239 7.97 16.08 12.81
C VAL A 239 8.46 15.06 13.83
N VAL A 240 9.07 13.95 13.39
CA VAL A 240 9.65 12.92 14.29
C VAL A 240 10.67 13.55 15.22
N ALA A 241 11.63 14.31 14.68
CA ALA A 241 12.68 14.97 15.45
C ALA A 241 12.11 16.04 16.41
N LYS A 242 11.17 16.87 15.94
CA LYS A 242 10.51 17.90 16.76
C LYS A 242 9.78 17.32 17.97
N LYS A 243 9.24 16.11 17.83
CA LYS A 243 8.56 15.39 18.92
C LYS A 243 9.52 14.56 19.79
N GLY A 244 10.82 14.69 19.59
CA GLY A 244 11.84 13.99 20.37
C GLY A 244 11.84 12.47 20.18
N ARG A 245 11.37 12.00 19.02
CA ARG A 245 11.35 10.58 18.70
C ARG A 245 12.58 10.18 17.90
N GLU A 246 12.99 8.93 18.02
CA GLU A 246 14.12 8.38 17.26
C GLU A 246 13.82 8.38 15.75
N THR A 247 14.80 8.76 14.97
CA THR A 247 14.73 8.70 13.50
C THR A 247 15.01 7.30 12.95
N ASN A 248 14.45 6.30 13.61
CA ASN A 248 14.51 4.91 13.23
C ASN A 248 13.88 4.71 11.84
N PRO A 249 14.62 4.22 10.82
CA PRO A 249 14.12 4.12 9.45
C PRO A 249 12.88 3.21 9.34
N TYR A 250 12.69 2.29 10.25
CA TYR A 250 11.52 1.41 10.26
C TYR A 250 10.22 2.10 10.70
N ARG A 251 10.27 3.36 11.18
CA ARG A 251 9.07 4.20 11.34
C ARG A 251 8.43 4.59 10.01
N ALA A 252 9.18 4.43 8.91
CA ALA A 252 8.73 4.85 7.59
C ALA A 252 8.71 3.69 6.60
N GLY A 253 7.65 3.67 5.78
CA GLY A 253 7.50 2.85 4.61
C GLY A 253 7.36 3.70 3.36
N PHE A 254 7.71 3.14 2.20
CA PHE A 254 7.59 3.79 0.90
C PHE A 254 7.16 2.81 -0.18
N LEU A 255 6.30 3.26 -1.10
CA LEU A 255 5.89 2.50 -2.28
C LEU A 255 6.65 3.00 -3.50
N GLN A 256 7.36 2.09 -4.19
CA GLN A 256 8.08 2.36 -5.43
C GLN A 256 7.64 1.41 -6.56
N LEU A 257 7.37 1.97 -7.74
CA LEU A 257 7.16 1.19 -8.95
C LEU A 257 8.51 0.73 -9.49
N VAL A 258 8.62 -0.56 -9.81
CA VAL A 258 9.91 -1.15 -10.22
C VAL A 258 9.72 -2.13 -11.37
N VAL A 259 10.55 -2.00 -12.43
CA VAL A 259 10.68 -3.00 -13.49
C VAL A 259 12.14 -3.32 -13.75
N VAL A 260 12.44 -4.61 -13.87
CA VAL A 260 13.80 -5.14 -14.04
C VAL A 260 13.89 -5.96 -15.31
N ALA A 261 14.93 -5.73 -16.11
CA ALA A 261 15.21 -6.49 -17.33
C ALA A 261 16.70 -6.79 -17.45
N GLU A 262 17.11 -7.39 -18.55
CA GLU A 262 18.50 -7.72 -18.85
C GLU A 262 19.38 -6.48 -19.02
N SER A 263 18.78 -5.38 -19.46
CA SER A 263 19.41 -4.06 -19.65
C SER A 263 18.37 -2.96 -19.55
N ASP A 264 18.83 -1.71 -19.46
CA ASP A 264 17.94 -0.53 -19.43
C ASP A 264 17.15 -0.42 -20.75
N ALA A 265 17.76 -0.72 -21.89
CA ALA A 265 17.09 -0.75 -23.19
C ALA A 265 16.02 -1.86 -23.26
N ALA A 266 16.32 -3.04 -22.72
CA ALA A 266 15.36 -4.14 -22.65
C ALA A 266 14.18 -3.79 -21.72
N ALA A 267 14.42 -3.06 -20.61
CA ALA A 267 13.36 -2.60 -19.73
C ALA A 267 12.43 -1.61 -20.45
N GLU A 268 12.95 -0.66 -21.21
CA GLU A 268 12.15 0.23 -22.05
C GLU A 268 11.32 -0.55 -23.07
N ALA A 269 11.94 -1.47 -23.80
CA ALA A 269 11.25 -2.26 -24.84
C ALA A 269 10.09 -3.11 -24.26
N LYS A 270 10.29 -3.73 -23.09
CA LYS A 270 9.30 -4.61 -22.45
C LYS A 270 8.18 -3.83 -21.76
N TYR A 271 8.51 -2.76 -21.01
CA TYR A 271 7.62 -2.19 -20.01
C TYR A 271 7.08 -0.80 -20.34
N ALA A 272 7.62 -0.08 -21.34
CA ALA A 272 7.24 1.31 -21.60
C ALA A 272 5.74 1.51 -21.76
N ARG A 273 5.08 0.70 -22.58
CA ARG A 273 3.63 0.78 -22.82
C ARG A 273 2.79 0.56 -21.56
N HIS A 274 3.28 -0.29 -20.63
CA HIS A 274 2.55 -0.64 -19.41
C HIS A 274 2.69 0.45 -18.35
N VAL A 275 3.86 1.07 -18.27
CA VAL A 275 4.11 2.24 -17.42
C VAL A 275 3.27 3.43 -17.90
N GLU A 276 3.28 3.74 -19.20
CA GLU A 276 2.47 4.81 -19.79
C GLU A 276 0.97 4.54 -19.57
N TYR A 277 0.52 3.31 -19.79
CA TYR A 277 -0.86 2.90 -19.50
C TYR A 277 -1.26 3.21 -18.05
N PHE A 278 -0.39 2.87 -17.09
CA PHE A 278 -0.66 3.13 -15.68
C PHE A 278 -0.86 4.62 -15.40
N TYR A 279 0.08 5.45 -15.83
CA TYR A 279 0.03 6.89 -15.56
C TYR A 279 -1.06 7.61 -16.35
N HIS A 280 -1.36 7.17 -17.56
CA HIS A 280 -2.34 7.84 -18.40
C HIS A 280 -3.76 7.38 -18.11
N LYS A 281 -4.00 6.08 -17.89
CA LYS A 281 -5.34 5.52 -17.71
C LYS A 281 -5.68 5.22 -16.26
N CYS A 282 -4.83 4.50 -15.52
CA CYS A 282 -5.14 4.13 -14.15
C CYS A 282 -5.12 5.35 -13.19
N LEU A 283 -4.39 6.42 -13.52
CA LEU A 283 -4.36 7.67 -12.75
C LEU A 283 -5.19 8.78 -13.41
N HIS A 284 -6.21 8.43 -14.18
CA HIS A 284 -7.06 9.38 -14.87
C HIS A 284 -8.30 9.73 -14.04
N TRP A 285 -8.27 10.88 -13.37
CA TRP A 285 -9.41 11.48 -12.67
C TRP A 285 -9.27 13.00 -12.56
N PRO A 286 -10.38 13.74 -12.45
CA PRO A 286 -10.38 15.18 -12.18
C PRO A 286 -9.78 15.48 -10.81
N ILE A 287 -9.00 16.56 -10.71
CA ILE A 287 -8.29 16.90 -9.47
C ILE A 287 -9.22 17.08 -8.27
N GLN A 288 -10.43 17.58 -8.49
CA GLN A 288 -11.44 17.78 -7.45
C GLN A 288 -11.89 16.44 -6.79
N TYR A 289 -11.76 15.30 -7.48
CA TYR A 289 -12.08 14.00 -6.91
C TYR A 289 -11.06 13.60 -5.84
N GLY A 290 -9.78 13.91 -6.08
CA GLY A 290 -8.70 13.63 -5.12
C GLY A 290 -8.58 14.64 -3.99
N SER A 291 -9.20 15.81 -4.11
CA SER A 291 -9.12 16.92 -3.12
C SER A 291 -10.42 17.68 -3.02
N PRO A 292 -11.51 17.04 -2.59
CA PRO A 292 -12.79 17.74 -2.42
C PRO A 292 -12.67 18.81 -1.31
N PRO A 293 -13.42 19.91 -1.42
CA PRO A 293 -13.43 20.96 -0.40
C PRO A 293 -13.73 20.40 1.00
N GLY A 294 -12.94 20.80 2.00
CA GLY A 294 -13.07 20.38 3.38
C GLY A 294 -12.30 19.10 3.76
N ASN A 295 -11.74 18.37 2.80
CA ASN A 295 -10.98 17.16 3.09
C ASN A 295 -9.58 17.41 3.68
N GLN A 296 -8.94 18.53 3.31
CA GLN A 296 -7.60 18.88 3.77
C GLN A 296 -7.64 20.06 4.76
N ASP A 297 -6.79 20.00 5.79
CA ASP A 297 -6.59 21.13 6.68
C ASP A 297 -5.73 22.22 6.01
N TYR A 298 -5.82 23.46 6.54
CA TYR A 298 -5.15 24.63 5.98
C TYR A 298 -3.62 24.44 5.88
N ARG A 299 -2.97 23.85 6.89
CA ARG A 299 -1.51 23.63 6.89
C ARG A 299 -1.08 22.68 5.78
N SER A 300 -1.87 21.62 5.56
CA SER A 300 -1.65 20.66 4.48
C SER A 300 -1.86 21.30 3.10
N LEU A 301 -2.88 22.15 2.94
CA LEU A 301 -3.10 22.91 1.70
C LEU A 301 -1.95 23.86 1.38
N VAL A 302 -1.46 24.61 2.38
CA VAL A 302 -0.29 25.51 2.22
C VAL A 302 0.97 24.71 1.90
N ALA A 303 1.19 23.57 2.54
CA ALA A 303 2.33 22.71 2.23
C ALA A 303 2.25 22.14 0.81
N ALA A 304 1.08 21.66 0.40
CA ALA A 304 0.85 21.16 -0.96
C ALA A 304 1.06 22.23 -2.03
N SER A 305 0.63 23.48 -1.77
CA SER A 305 0.84 24.59 -2.69
C SER A 305 2.31 24.98 -2.88
N LYS A 306 3.14 24.71 -1.89
CA LYS A 306 4.60 24.96 -1.91
C LYS A 306 5.40 23.75 -2.42
N SER A 307 4.78 22.58 -2.51
CA SER A 307 5.45 21.37 -2.96
C SER A 307 5.52 21.34 -4.50
N ASN A 308 6.64 20.83 -5.03
CA ASN A 308 6.80 20.57 -6.45
C ASN A 308 6.18 19.22 -6.88
N ILE A 309 5.30 18.66 -6.06
CA ILE A 309 4.58 17.41 -6.41
C ILE A 309 3.65 17.74 -7.57
N ARG A 310 3.96 17.21 -8.73
CA ARG A 310 3.15 17.38 -9.94
C ARG A 310 1.78 16.73 -9.73
N ARG A 311 0.75 17.43 -10.19
CA ARG A 311 -0.62 16.92 -10.24
C ARG A 311 -0.71 15.78 -11.26
N ALA A 312 -1.66 14.87 -11.07
CA ALA A 312 -1.89 13.76 -12.02
C ALA A 312 -2.08 14.24 -13.47
N GLU A 313 -2.63 15.43 -13.66
CA GLU A 313 -2.80 16.08 -14.97
C GLU A 313 -1.46 16.33 -15.70
N ASP A 314 -0.40 16.64 -14.96
CA ASP A 314 0.93 16.90 -15.51
C ASP A 314 1.59 15.63 -16.06
N THR A 315 1.11 14.46 -15.72
CA THR A 315 1.69 13.17 -16.17
C THR A 315 1.20 12.76 -17.56
N LYS A 316 0.10 13.31 -18.06
CA LYS A 316 -0.51 12.92 -19.35
C LYS A 316 0.40 13.15 -20.56
N GLN A 317 1.33 14.11 -20.47
CA GLN A 317 2.28 14.43 -21.52
C GLN A 317 3.61 13.65 -21.40
N LEU A 318 3.82 13.00 -20.26
CA LEU A 318 5.07 12.29 -20.00
C LEU A 318 5.10 10.95 -20.73
N ARG A 319 6.30 10.54 -21.13
CA ARG A 319 6.61 9.26 -21.73
C ARG A 319 7.46 8.42 -20.79
N TYR A 320 7.67 7.16 -21.13
CA TYR A 320 8.41 6.21 -20.30
C TYR A 320 9.73 6.79 -19.76
N ARG A 321 10.56 7.39 -20.62
CA ARG A 321 11.84 7.97 -20.19
C ARG A 321 11.67 9.08 -19.17
N ASP A 322 10.66 9.93 -19.35
CA ASP A 322 10.35 10.99 -18.39
C ASP A 322 9.99 10.41 -17.02
N PHE A 323 9.19 9.33 -16.98
CA PHE A 323 8.84 8.66 -15.73
C PHE A 323 10.07 8.04 -15.05
N VAL A 324 10.98 7.46 -15.81
CA VAL A 324 12.23 6.89 -15.30
C VAL A 324 13.17 7.98 -14.80
N ASP A 325 13.38 9.05 -15.57
CA ASP A 325 14.30 10.16 -15.23
C ASP A 325 13.83 10.91 -13.99
N LYS A 326 12.51 11.10 -13.84
CA LYS A 326 11.89 11.74 -12.68
C LYS A 326 11.80 10.82 -11.45
N GLY A 327 12.14 9.54 -11.59
CA GLY A 327 12.09 8.56 -10.50
C GLY A 327 10.69 8.04 -10.18
N TYR A 328 9.69 8.28 -11.03
CA TYR A 328 8.33 7.75 -10.85
C TYR A 328 8.35 6.22 -10.92
N VAL A 329 9.13 5.70 -11.86
CA VAL A 329 9.45 4.29 -11.99
C VAL A 329 10.96 4.11 -11.91
N ILE A 330 11.43 3.17 -11.12
CA ILE A 330 12.81 2.71 -11.16
C ILE A 330 12.85 1.53 -12.12
N ALA A 331 13.57 1.69 -13.24
CA ALA A 331 13.58 0.74 -14.33
C ALA A 331 15.00 0.54 -14.88
N GLY A 332 15.29 -0.67 -15.34
CA GLY A 332 16.56 -0.96 -15.99
C GLY A 332 17.10 -2.35 -15.69
N SER A 333 18.42 -2.49 -15.82
CA SER A 333 19.14 -3.68 -15.38
C SER A 333 19.08 -3.86 -13.86
N ALA A 334 19.33 -5.06 -13.38
CA ALA A 334 19.35 -5.31 -11.93
C ALA A 334 20.32 -4.39 -11.18
N ALA A 335 21.47 -4.07 -11.79
CA ALA A 335 22.45 -3.14 -11.20
C ALA A 335 21.87 -1.71 -11.12
N THR A 336 21.30 -1.19 -12.21
CA THR A 336 20.65 0.13 -12.25
C THR A 336 19.53 0.22 -11.21
N VAL A 337 18.67 -0.79 -11.16
CA VAL A 337 17.53 -0.82 -10.22
C VAL A 337 17.99 -0.88 -8.77
N ARG A 338 18.95 -1.76 -8.46
CA ARG A 338 19.54 -1.89 -7.12
C ARG A 338 20.10 -0.55 -6.63
N ASP A 339 20.98 0.05 -7.43
CA ASP A 339 21.70 1.25 -7.04
C ASP A 339 20.74 2.44 -6.85
N ARG A 340 19.79 2.60 -7.75
CA ARG A 340 18.75 3.63 -7.63
C ARG A 340 17.84 3.42 -6.41
N ILE A 341 17.41 2.19 -6.10
CA ILE A 341 16.63 1.92 -4.90
C ILE A 341 17.43 2.28 -3.64
N LYS A 342 18.71 1.88 -3.57
CA LYS A 342 19.56 2.22 -2.41
C LYS A 342 19.72 3.71 -2.22
N ASP A 343 20.03 4.43 -3.27
CA ASP A 343 20.40 5.85 -3.17
C ASP A 343 19.15 6.76 -3.13
N GLU A 344 18.19 6.56 -4.05
CA GLU A 344 17.03 7.46 -4.15
C GLU A 344 15.97 7.16 -3.10
N VAL A 345 15.72 5.87 -2.79
CA VAL A 345 14.63 5.45 -1.91
C VAL A 345 15.14 5.20 -0.49
N VAL A 346 16.00 4.22 -0.31
CA VAL A 346 16.40 3.76 1.03
C VAL A 346 17.11 4.88 1.78
N LYS A 347 18.23 5.35 1.25
CA LYS A 347 19.02 6.42 1.87
C LYS A 347 18.38 7.79 1.66
N GLY A 348 17.89 8.06 0.45
CA GLY A 348 17.32 9.36 0.07
C GLY A 348 16.08 9.75 0.87
N LEU A 349 15.27 8.78 1.29
CA LEU A 349 14.04 8.98 2.09
C LEU A 349 14.17 8.45 3.53
N ARG A 350 15.25 7.78 3.87
CA ARG A 350 15.47 7.11 5.15
C ARG A 350 14.32 6.16 5.53
N VAL A 351 14.06 5.17 4.69
CA VAL A 351 12.96 4.20 4.90
C VAL A 351 13.49 2.80 5.16
N GLY A 352 12.92 2.11 6.15
CA GLY A 352 13.26 0.74 6.52
C GLY A 352 12.27 -0.31 5.99
N ASN A 353 11.07 0.13 5.54
CA ASN A 353 10.05 -0.73 4.97
C ASN A 353 9.77 -0.30 3.52
N LEU A 354 10.17 -1.12 2.55
CA LEU A 354 9.96 -0.87 1.13
C LEU A 354 8.85 -1.76 0.59
N MET A 355 7.86 -1.15 -0.02
CA MET A 355 6.87 -1.83 -0.84
C MET A 355 7.23 -1.63 -2.30
N VAL A 356 7.33 -2.72 -3.07
CA VAL A 356 7.59 -2.65 -4.52
C VAL A 356 6.36 -3.06 -5.30
N LEU A 357 5.90 -2.17 -6.19
CA LEU A 357 4.85 -2.46 -7.16
C LEU A 357 5.52 -3.00 -8.42
N LEU A 358 5.40 -4.31 -8.64
CA LEU A 358 6.05 -5.04 -9.74
C LEU A 358 5.07 -5.39 -10.86
N GLN A 359 3.76 -5.35 -10.61
CA GLN A 359 2.72 -5.40 -11.62
C GLN A 359 2.26 -3.97 -11.90
N ILE A 360 2.56 -3.42 -13.08
CA ILE A 360 2.26 -2.03 -13.43
C ILE A 360 1.27 -1.98 -14.59
N GLY A 361 0.13 -1.34 -14.34
CA GLY A 361 -0.88 -1.07 -15.37
C GLY A 361 -1.35 -2.32 -16.11
N SER A 362 -1.14 -2.34 -17.42
CA SER A 362 -1.60 -3.41 -18.32
C SER A 362 -0.63 -4.60 -18.44
N MET A 363 0.32 -4.78 -17.51
CA MET A 363 1.24 -5.91 -17.58
C MET A 363 0.49 -7.25 -17.53
N PRO A 364 0.73 -8.17 -18.49
CA PRO A 364 0.22 -9.53 -18.44
C PRO A 364 0.77 -10.29 -17.24
N HIS A 365 0.11 -11.37 -16.86
CA HIS A 365 0.50 -12.22 -15.74
C HIS A 365 1.94 -12.76 -15.87
N GLU A 366 2.27 -13.31 -17.03
CA GLU A 366 3.58 -13.90 -17.29
C GLU A 366 4.70 -12.85 -17.20
N LEU A 367 4.47 -11.66 -17.75
CA LEU A 367 5.43 -10.56 -17.66
C LEU A 367 5.59 -10.04 -16.23
N THR A 368 4.51 -10.08 -15.45
CA THR A 368 4.56 -9.74 -14.03
C THR A 368 5.42 -10.75 -13.25
N LEU A 369 5.21 -12.04 -13.48
CA LEU A 369 6.02 -13.10 -12.86
C LEU A 369 7.49 -13.01 -13.26
N GLU A 370 7.78 -12.72 -14.53
CA GLU A 370 9.16 -12.49 -15.01
C GLU A 370 9.83 -11.33 -14.26
N ASN A 371 9.13 -10.19 -14.12
CA ASN A 371 9.63 -9.03 -13.38
C ASN A 371 9.86 -9.34 -11.90
N MET A 372 8.91 -10.03 -11.25
CA MET A 372 9.02 -10.44 -9.85
C MET A 372 10.19 -11.41 -9.62
N ASP A 373 10.35 -12.41 -10.49
CA ASP A 373 11.43 -13.39 -10.40
C ASP A 373 12.80 -12.73 -10.53
N ARG A 374 12.97 -11.87 -11.54
CA ARG A 374 14.21 -11.15 -11.74
C ARG A 374 14.53 -10.22 -10.56
N PHE A 375 13.56 -9.46 -10.09
CA PHE A 375 13.73 -8.63 -8.89
C PHE A 375 14.15 -9.47 -7.67
N ALA A 376 13.46 -10.58 -7.43
CA ALA A 376 13.72 -11.46 -6.29
C ALA A 376 15.13 -12.09 -6.32
N ARG A 377 15.61 -12.51 -7.49
CA ARG A 377 16.92 -13.14 -7.63
C ARG A 377 18.08 -12.15 -7.69
N GLU A 378 17.90 -11.03 -8.38
CA GLU A 378 19.03 -10.18 -8.77
C GLU A 378 19.10 -8.85 -7.97
N VAL A 379 17.99 -8.39 -7.38
CA VAL A 379 17.92 -7.09 -6.67
C VAL A 379 17.70 -7.30 -5.16
N LEU A 380 16.66 -8.06 -4.78
CA LEU A 380 16.21 -8.23 -3.41
C LEU A 380 17.33 -8.62 -2.43
N PRO A 381 18.23 -9.60 -2.73
CA PRO A 381 19.27 -10.01 -1.77
C PRO A 381 20.20 -8.88 -1.35
N SER A 382 20.50 -7.97 -2.28
CA SER A 382 21.43 -6.85 -2.05
C SER A 382 20.85 -5.71 -1.21
N LEU A 383 19.53 -5.69 -1.00
CA LEU A 383 18.84 -4.66 -0.25
C LEU A 383 18.60 -5.06 1.22
N ARG A 384 18.65 -6.34 1.55
CA ARG A 384 18.24 -6.85 2.87
C ARG A 384 19.08 -6.33 4.02
N GLY A 385 20.38 -6.20 3.84
CA GLY A 385 21.32 -5.74 4.86
C GLY A 385 21.29 -4.22 5.12
N GLU A 386 20.53 -3.46 4.36
CA GLU A 386 20.42 -2.01 4.60
C GLU A 386 19.86 -1.73 5.99
N TRP A 387 20.49 -0.83 6.73
CA TRP A 387 20.24 -0.45 8.13
C TRP A 387 20.75 -1.43 9.20
N ASP A 388 21.34 -2.60 8.83
CA ASP A 388 21.82 -3.56 9.84
C ASP A 388 23.00 -2.97 10.64
N ASP A 389 23.86 -2.18 9.99
CA ASP A 389 25.01 -1.52 10.63
C ASP A 389 24.60 -0.46 11.67
N GLU A 390 23.40 0.11 11.55
CA GLU A 390 22.88 1.11 12.49
C GLU A 390 22.20 0.47 13.71
N GLY A 391 21.95 -0.84 13.70
CA GLY A 391 21.42 -1.59 14.84
C GLY A 391 19.94 -1.29 15.18
N TRP A 392 19.18 -0.71 14.25
CA TRP A 392 17.77 -0.38 14.47
C TRP A 392 16.88 -1.61 14.59
N VAL A 393 15.96 -1.61 15.56
CA VAL A 393 14.92 -2.63 15.71
C VAL A 393 13.67 -2.18 14.98
N ASN A 394 13.08 -3.09 14.17
CA ASN A 394 11.80 -2.84 13.52
C ASN A 394 10.63 -3.17 14.45
N HIS A 395 10.19 -2.20 15.25
CA HIS A 395 9.05 -2.34 16.16
C HIS A 395 7.71 -2.44 15.42
N TRP A 396 7.64 -2.03 14.15
CA TRP A 396 6.45 -2.00 13.29
C TRP A 396 6.36 -3.23 12.37
N TRP A 397 7.01 -4.32 12.74
CA TRP A 397 6.95 -5.61 12.05
C TRP A 397 6.54 -6.71 13.03
N PRO A 398 5.81 -7.76 12.59
CA PRO A 398 5.44 -8.85 13.47
C PRO A 398 6.66 -9.41 14.24
N GLU A 399 6.57 -9.45 15.56
CA GLU A 399 7.71 -9.79 16.43
C GLU A 399 8.36 -11.11 16.05
N ARG A 400 7.55 -12.13 15.77
CA ARG A 400 8.03 -13.45 15.34
C ARG A 400 8.82 -13.43 14.02
N LEU A 401 8.72 -12.36 13.23
CA LEU A 401 9.38 -12.21 11.92
C LEU A 401 10.54 -11.18 11.93
N ARG A 402 10.89 -10.62 13.08
CA ARG A 402 11.93 -9.58 13.15
C ARG A 402 13.32 -10.12 12.87
N GLY A 403 13.66 -11.33 13.35
CA GLY A 403 15.02 -11.89 13.40
C GLY A 403 15.36 -12.92 12.30
N GLY A 404 14.53 -13.15 11.29
CA GLY A 404 14.74 -14.23 10.31
C GLY A 404 14.74 -13.77 8.87
N THR A 405 15.63 -14.36 8.05
CA THR A 405 15.43 -14.37 6.59
C THR A 405 14.16 -15.20 6.32
N PRO A 406 13.25 -14.76 5.44
CA PRO A 406 12.05 -15.52 5.11
C PRO A 406 12.43 -16.91 4.62
N ALA A 407 11.95 -17.96 5.30
CA ALA A 407 11.98 -19.28 4.72
C ALA A 407 10.97 -19.31 3.58
N PRO A 408 11.33 -19.85 2.39
CA PRO A 408 10.40 -19.97 1.29
C PRO A 408 9.16 -20.75 1.73
N ALA A 409 7.98 -20.29 1.34
CA ALA A 409 6.75 -21.03 1.58
C ALA A 409 6.87 -22.39 0.89
N ALA A 410 6.61 -23.47 1.63
CA ALA A 410 6.60 -24.81 1.03
C ALA A 410 5.61 -24.83 -0.15
N ALA A 411 6.01 -25.44 -1.26
CA ALA A 411 5.11 -25.62 -2.37
C ALA A 411 3.88 -26.38 -1.86
N VAL A 412 2.71 -25.75 -1.95
CA VAL A 412 1.46 -26.48 -1.75
C VAL A 412 1.46 -27.54 -2.84
N ALA A 413 1.56 -28.80 -2.43
CA ALA A 413 1.45 -29.92 -3.34
C ALA A 413 0.15 -29.71 -4.13
N ALA A 414 0.27 -29.50 -5.43
CA ALA A 414 -0.90 -29.46 -6.31
C ALA A 414 -1.61 -30.77 -6.14
N GLY A 415 -2.68 -30.78 -5.35
CA GLY A 415 -3.59 -31.89 -5.30
C GLY A 415 -4.09 -32.10 -6.75
N ARG A 416 -3.69 -33.20 -7.35
CA ARG A 416 -4.31 -33.62 -8.61
C ARG A 416 -5.79 -33.86 -8.34
N PRO A 417 -6.65 -33.54 -9.33
CA PRO A 417 -8.09 -33.67 -9.23
C PRO A 417 -8.54 -35.08 -8.90
#